data_fafff58bf6b5b52d4f39287ec10ebfec
#
_entry.id   fafff58bf6b5b52d4f39287ec10ebfec
#
_cell.length_a   1.000
_cell.length_b   1.000
_cell.length_c   1.000
_cell.angle_alpha   90.00
_cell.angle_beta   90.00
_cell.angle_gamma   90.00
#
_symmetry.space_group_name_H-M   'P 1'
#
loop_
_entity.id
_entity.type
_entity.pdbx_description
1 polymer ?
#
loop_
_entity_poly.entity_id
_entity_poly.type
_entity_poly.pdbx_seq_one_letter_code
_entity_poly.pdbx_strand_id
1 'polypeptide(L)'
;DYLLISDIDLEKIRNGRLRFKTYAQCAALCNAGKSFRSITLPCPTPDCDFSLYPIRKLPFVPDAKTDRAERCSDIFEMQVMALKRRLDITHARPVVGVSGGLDSTLALLVSAEAVRRSGKPLTDVVGITMPCFGTTGRTYNNSLKLMEKLGVTYLEIPIKSAVEQHFRDIGQDPAKYDLTFENSQARERTQVLMDYAGKV
;
A
#
# COMPACT_ATOMS: atom_id res chain seq x y z
N ASP A 1 -20.64 -24.72 34.66
CA ASP A 1 -19.24 -24.99 34.39
C ASP A 1 -19.09 -25.39 32.92
N TYR A 2 -18.10 -24.83 32.21
CA TYR A 2 -17.76 -25.25 30.86
C TYR A 2 -16.25 -25.43 30.73
N LEU A 3 -15.82 -26.31 29.83
CA LEU A 3 -14.43 -26.57 29.51
C LEU A 3 -14.09 -25.86 28.16
N LEU A 4 -13.11 -24.95 28.17
CA LEU A 4 -12.58 -24.33 26.97
C LEU A 4 -11.30 -25.06 26.57
N ILE A 5 -11.25 -25.57 25.34
CA ILE A 5 -10.08 -26.21 24.75
C ILE A 5 -9.68 -25.37 23.51
N SER A 6 -8.40 -25.02 23.41
CA SER A 6 -7.88 -24.24 22.28
C SER A 6 -6.41 -24.50 22.09
N ASP A 7 -5.95 -24.36 20.86
CA ASP A 7 -4.53 -24.30 20.53
C ASP A 7 -4.00 -22.88 20.71
N ILE A 8 -2.78 -22.77 21.23
CA ILE A 8 -2.13 -21.48 21.46
C ILE A 8 -0.78 -21.47 20.76
N ASP A 9 -0.58 -20.52 19.87
CA ASP A 9 0.69 -20.28 19.19
C ASP A 9 1.63 -19.47 20.11
N LEU A 10 2.50 -20.19 20.81
CA LEU A 10 3.46 -19.60 21.76
C LEU A 10 4.50 -18.72 21.06
N GLU A 11 4.92 -19.07 19.86
CA GLU A 11 5.91 -18.27 19.11
C GLU A 11 5.32 -16.95 18.64
N LYS A 12 4.07 -16.94 18.20
CA LYS A 12 3.35 -15.73 17.86
C LYS A 12 3.20 -14.78 19.06
N ILE A 13 2.87 -15.32 20.22
CA ILE A 13 2.79 -14.55 21.47
C ILE A 13 4.17 -13.97 21.82
N ARG A 14 5.23 -14.78 21.76
CA ARG A 14 6.61 -14.34 22.02
C ARG A 14 7.04 -13.23 21.06
N ASN A 15 6.81 -13.41 19.78
CA ASN A 15 7.12 -12.41 18.75
C ASN A 15 6.31 -11.12 18.92
N GLY A 16 5.03 -11.24 19.30
CA GLY A 16 4.20 -10.09 19.65
C GLY A 16 4.80 -9.28 20.80
N ARG A 17 5.20 -9.95 21.89
CA ARG A 17 5.83 -9.30 23.05
C ARG A 17 7.15 -8.59 22.70
N LEU A 18 7.97 -9.16 21.81
CA LEU A 18 9.21 -8.54 21.34
C LEU A 18 8.97 -7.26 20.49
N ARG A 19 7.85 -7.21 19.76
CA ARG A 19 7.48 -6.03 18.95
C ARG A 19 6.90 -4.89 19.78
N PHE A 20 6.29 -5.18 20.91
CA PHE A 20 5.78 -4.16 21.82
C PHE A 20 6.89 -3.62 22.71
N LYS A 21 7.45 -2.47 22.33
CA LYS A 21 8.58 -1.83 23.04
C LYS A 21 8.31 -1.59 24.54
N THR A 22 7.07 -1.34 24.90
CA THR A 22 6.66 -1.08 26.30
C THR A 22 6.39 -2.35 27.11
N TYR A 23 6.31 -3.55 26.46
CA TYR A 23 5.98 -4.78 27.18
C TYR A 23 6.99 -5.12 28.30
N ALA A 24 8.28 -5.07 27.97
CA ALA A 24 9.33 -5.36 28.95
C ALA A 24 9.33 -4.38 30.13
N GLN A 25 9.10 -3.10 29.87
CA GLN A 25 9.01 -2.06 30.91
C GLN A 25 7.79 -2.28 31.82
N CYS A 26 6.62 -2.53 31.23
CA CYS A 26 5.41 -2.83 31.99
C CYS A 26 5.57 -4.12 32.82
N ALA A 27 6.16 -5.16 32.23
CA ALA A 27 6.40 -6.42 32.93
C ALA A 27 7.36 -6.24 34.10
N ALA A 28 8.42 -5.45 33.97
CA ALA A 28 9.35 -5.15 35.03
C ALA A 28 8.68 -4.38 36.19
N LEU A 29 7.86 -3.39 35.88
CA LEU A 29 7.12 -2.60 36.88
C LEU A 29 6.06 -3.47 37.60
N CYS A 30 5.27 -4.23 36.87
CA CYS A 30 4.20 -5.06 37.44
C CYS A 30 4.72 -6.24 38.27
N ASN A 31 5.93 -6.73 37.96
CA ASN A 31 6.52 -7.89 38.63
C ASN A 31 7.59 -7.50 39.66
N ALA A 32 7.84 -6.23 39.85
CA ALA A 32 8.79 -5.77 40.87
C ALA A 32 8.45 -6.31 42.27
N GLY A 33 9.40 -6.98 42.92
CA GLY A 33 9.22 -7.58 44.22
C GLY A 33 8.39 -8.86 44.27
N LYS A 34 7.96 -9.41 43.11
CA LYS A 34 7.22 -10.70 43.04
C LYS A 34 8.17 -11.83 42.69
N SER A 35 8.01 -12.98 43.36
CA SER A 35 8.67 -14.22 43.03
C SER A 35 7.64 -15.17 42.43
N PHE A 36 8.01 -15.87 41.36
CA PHE A 36 7.14 -16.85 40.69
C PHE A 36 7.75 -18.23 40.81
N ARG A 37 6.91 -19.21 41.14
CA ARG A 37 7.31 -20.63 41.08
C ARG A 37 7.40 -21.04 39.62
N SER A 38 8.57 -21.53 39.19
CA SER A 38 8.76 -22.10 37.86
C SER A 38 8.50 -23.61 37.90
N ILE A 39 7.67 -24.10 37.00
CA ILE A 39 7.39 -25.52 36.81
C ILE A 39 7.77 -25.85 35.37
N THR A 40 8.75 -26.69 35.19
CA THR A 40 9.16 -27.19 33.88
C THR A 40 8.36 -28.44 33.56
N LEU A 41 7.60 -28.44 32.49
CA LEU A 41 6.88 -29.59 31.98
C LEU A 41 7.63 -30.10 30.73
N PRO A 42 7.92 -31.42 30.65
CA PRO A 42 8.36 -32.02 29.41
C PRO A 42 7.20 -31.98 28.41
N CYS A 43 7.23 -31.05 27.48
CA CYS A 43 6.23 -30.96 26.43
C CYS A 43 6.85 -31.53 25.14
N PRO A 44 6.50 -32.75 24.71
CA PRO A 44 6.85 -33.20 23.38
C PRO A 44 6.16 -32.23 22.39
N THR A 45 6.88 -31.77 21.39
CA THR A 45 6.28 -31.02 20.26
C THR A 45 5.34 -31.97 19.53
N PRO A 46 4.02 -31.90 19.74
CA PRO A 46 3.10 -32.74 18.98
C PRO A 46 3.12 -32.30 17.52
N ASP A 47 2.95 -33.25 16.60
CA ASP A 47 2.51 -32.92 15.24
C ASP A 47 1.14 -32.24 15.36
N CYS A 48 1.13 -30.93 15.22
CA CYS A 48 -0.05 -30.11 15.40
C CYS A 48 -0.75 -29.96 14.04
N ASP A 49 -1.97 -30.43 13.94
CA ASP A 49 -2.79 -30.29 12.74
C ASP A 49 -3.44 -28.90 12.62
N PHE A 50 -3.24 -28.05 13.62
CA PHE A 50 -3.83 -26.71 13.73
C PHE A 50 -5.36 -26.68 13.62
N SER A 51 -6.04 -27.78 13.95
CA SER A 51 -7.49 -27.90 13.80
C SER A 51 -8.27 -26.88 14.64
N LEU A 52 -7.76 -26.54 15.83
CA LEU A 52 -8.34 -25.53 16.73
C LEU A 52 -7.75 -24.11 16.52
N TYR A 53 -6.75 -23.97 15.65
CA TYR A 53 -6.13 -22.69 15.31
C TYR A 53 -5.98 -22.54 13.79
N PRO A 54 -7.09 -22.30 13.07
CA PRO A 54 -7.05 -22.22 11.62
C PRO A 54 -6.22 -21.03 11.14
N ILE A 55 -5.25 -21.31 10.29
CA ILE A 55 -4.43 -20.25 9.63
C ILE A 55 -5.18 -19.78 8.39
N ARG A 56 -5.54 -18.49 8.36
CA ARG A 56 -6.24 -17.90 7.22
C ARG A 56 -5.30 -17.75 6.04
N LYS A 57 -5.70 -18.25 4.87
CA LYS A 57 -4.94 -18.08 3.59
C LYS A 57 -4.85 -16.61 3.18
N LEU A 58 -5.88 -15.82 3.46
CA LEU A 58 -5.99 -14.41 3.12
C LEU A 58 -6.21 -13.58 4.40
N PRO A 59 -5.15 -13.32 5.19
CA PRO A 59 -5.30 -12.73 6.53
C PRO A 59 -5.87 -11.31 6.53
N PHE A 60 -5.76 -10.60 5.40
CA PHE A 60 -6.24 -9.23 5.25
C PHE A 60 -7.64 -9.12 4.64
N VAL A 61 -8.20 -10.23 4.14
CA VAL A 61 -9.51 -10.24 3.46
C VAL A 61 -10.53 -10.89 4.38
N PRO A 62 -11.63 -10.22 4.75
CA PRO A 62 -12.71 -10.82 5.50
C PRO A 62 -13.37 -11.97 4.72
N ASP A 63 -13.78 -13.01 5.42
CA ASP A 63 -14.40 -14.21 4.81
C ASP A 63 -15.82 -13.90 4.30
N ALA A 64 -16.61 -13.15 5.08
CA ALA A 64 -17.95 -12.76 4.70
C ALA A 64 -17.95 -11.62 3.66
N LYS A 65 -18.84 -11.71 2.65
CA LYS A 65 -18.97 -10.66 1.61
C LYS A 65 -19.44 -9.32 2.18
N THR A 66 -20.33 -9.35 3.17
CA THR A 66 -20.83 -8.16 3.88
C THR A 66 -19.71 -7.43 4.59
N ASP A 67 -18.94 -8.15 5.40
CA ASP A 67 -17.81 -7.60 6.16
C ASP A 67 -16.73 -7.05 5.23
N ARG A 68 -16.55 -7.69 4.06
CA ARG A 68 -15.60 -7.22 3.05
C ARG A 68 -16.04 -5.88 2.44
N ALA A 69 -17.31 -5.75 2.10
CA ALA A 69 -17.85 -4.52 1.52
C ALA A 69 -17.74 -3.36 2.51
N GLU A 70 -18.14 -3.58 3.76
CA GLU A 70 -18.03 -2.60 4.84
C GLU A 70 -16.57 -2.18 5.06
N ARG A 71 -15.67 -3.14 5.23
CA ARG A 71 -14.24 -2.88 5.43
C ARG A 71 -13.60 -2.15 4.25
N CYS A 72 -13.97 -2.49 3.00
CA CYS A 72 -13.46 -1.76 1.83
C CYS A 72 -13.97 -0.32 1.81
N SER A 73 -15.22 -0.10 2.18
CA SER A 73 -15.80 1.23 2.33
C SER A 73 -15.07 2.04 3.39
N ASP A 74 -14.84 1.48 4.56
CA ASP A 74 -14.14 2.15 5.66
C ASP A 74 -12.70 2.52 5.27
N ILE A 75 -11.97 1.60 4.62
CA ILE A 75 -10.60 1.87 4.14
C ILE A 75 -10.60 3.00 3.11
N PHE A 76 -11.54 2.99 2.17
CA PHE A 76 -11.65 4.04 1.17
C PHE A 76 -11.97 5.40 1.83
N GLU A 77 -12.92 5.43 2.75
CA GLU A 77 -13.27 6.64 3.51
C GLU A 77 -12.08 7.20 4.30
N MET A 78 -11.35 6.34 5.01
CA MET A 78 -10.14 6.77 5.75
C MET A 78 -9.10 7.40 4.81
N GLN A 79 -8.84 6.80 3.64
CA GLN A 79 -7.90 7.34 2.66
C GLN A 79 -8.37 8.68 2.10
N VAL A 80 -9.63 8.78 1.73
CA VAL A 80 -10.24 10.01 1.19
C VAL A 80 -10.16 11.14 2.22
N MET A 81 -10.57 10.88 3.46
CA MET A 81 -10.56 11.91 4.51
C MET A 81 -9.16 12.34 4.91
N ALA A 82 -8.21 11.41 4.97
CA ALA A 82 -6.82 11.72 5.25
C ALA A 82 -6.20 12.62 4.15
N LEU A 83 -6.44 12.28 2.88
CA LEU A 83 -5.95 13.08 1.75
C LEU A 83 -6.66 14.44 1.70
N LYS A 84 -7.99 14.46 1.83
CA LYS A 84 -8.76 15.70 1.88
C LYS A 84 -8.20 16.68 2.91
N ARG A 85 -7.96 16.18 4.14
CA ARG A 85 -7.39 17.02 5.22
C ARG A 85 -6.05 17.63 4.83
N ARG A 86 -5.19 16.87 4.14
CA ARG A 86 -3.90 17.39 3.66
C ARG A 86 -4.08 18.46 2.58
N LEU A 87 -4.94 18.20 1.59
CA LEU A 87 -5.22 19.14 0.51
C LEU A 87 -5.85 20.45 1.01
N ASP A 88 -6.72 20.36 2.02
CA ASP A 88 -7.36 21.55 2.62
C ASP A 88 -6.34 22.44 3.35
N ILE A 89 -5.34 21.83 4.00
CA ILE A 89 -4.31 22.57 4.75
C ILE A 89 -3.24 23.15 3.80
N THR A 90 -2.80 22.37 2.82
CA THR A 90 -1.68 22.75 1.93
C THR A 90 -2.14 23.56 0.73
N HIS A 91 -3.44 23.53 0.41
CA HIS A 91 -4.02 24.05 -0.82
C HIS A 91 -3.40 23.48 -2.11
N ALA A 92 -2.71 22.35 -1.98
CA ALA A 92 -2.05 21.67 -3.09
C ALA A 92 -3.06 20.98 -4.02
N ARG A 93 -2.60 20.67 -5.23
CA ARG A 93 -3.31 19.85 -6.21
C ARG A 93 -2.71 18.46 -6.25
N PRO A 94 -3.50 17.38 -6.23
CA PRO A 94 -2.96 16.03 -6.32
C PRO A 94 -2.49 15.74 -7.74
N VAL A 95 -1.25 15.24 -7.87
CA VAL A 95 -0.66 14.73 -9.11
C VAL A 95 -0.45 13.24 -8.96
N VAL A 96 -1.03 12.44 -9.85
CA VAL A 96 -1.05 10.97 -9.75
C VAL A 96 -0.50 10.35 -11.03
N GLY A 97 0.50 9.48 -10.90
CA GLY A 97 0.96 8.63 -12.00
C GLY A 97 -0.02 7.49 -12.24
N VAL A 98 -0.65 7.45 -13.42
CA VAL A 98 -1.70 6.47 -13.74
C VAL A 98 -1.15 5.44 -14.74
N SER A 99 -0.80 4.25 -14.22
CA SER A 99 -0.28 3.15 -15.03
C SER A 99 -1.36 2.24 -15.65
N GLY A 100 -2.61 2.38 -15.19
CA GLY A 100 -3.70 1.46 -15.52
C GLY A 100 -3.76 0.19 -14.67
N GLY A 101 -2.89 0.06 -13.65
CA GLY A 101 -2.95 -0.97 -12.62
C GLY A 101 -3.90 -0.59 -11.47
N LEU A 102 -4.20 -1.56 -10.60
CA LEU A 102 -5.17 -1.37 -9.50
C LEU A 102 -4.74 -0.28 -8.51
N ASP A 103 -3.46 -0.23 -8.14
CA ASP A 103 -2.96 0.71 -7.14
C ASP A 103 -3.09 2.17 -7.62
N SER A 104 -2.66 2.45 -8.85
CA SER A 104 -2.78 3.77 -9.45
C SER A 104 -4.23 4.18 -9.71
N THR A 105 -5.09 3.20 -10.02
CA THR A 105 -6.53 3.41 -10.15
C THR A 105 -7.15 3.82 -8.82
N LEU A 106 -6.83 3.10 -7.74
CA LEU A 106 -7.32 3.43 -6.40
C LEU A 106 -6.83 4.82 -5.96
N ALA A 107 -5.54 5.12 -6.17
CA ALA A 107 -4.96 6.42 -5.84
C ALA A 107 -5.67 7.57 -6.57
N LEU A 108 -6.01 7.38 -7.86
CA LEU A 108 -6.74 8.36 -8.64
C LEU A 108 -8.17 8.54 -8.14
N LEU A 109 -8.88 7.44 -7.81
CA LEU A 109 -10.24 7.50 -7.27
C LEU A 109 -10.29 8.19 -5.90
N VAL A 110 -9.36 7.88 -5.01
CA VAL A 110 -9.22 8.55 -3.71
C VAL A 110 -8.95 10.04 -3.89
N SER A 111 -8.08 10.42 -4.84
CA SER A 111 -7.76 11.81 -5.12
C SER A 111 -8.96 12.58 -5.67
N ALA A 112 -9.69 11.98 -6.63
CA ALA A 112 -10.89 12.58 -7.20
C ALA A 112 -11.97 12.79 -6.13
N GLU A 113 -12.21 11.79 -5.28
CA GLU A 113 -13.22 11.90 -4.23
C GLU A 113 -12.82 12.90 -3.15
N ALA A 114 -11.54 12.97 -2.77
CA ALA A 114 -11.04 13.95 -1.80
C ALA A 114 -11.24 15.40 -2.31
N VAL A 115 -10.90 15.65 -3.58
CA VAL A 115 -11.07 16.96 -4.23
C VAL A 115 -12.56 17.32 -4.35
N ARG A 116 -13.40 16.38 -4.77
CA ARG A 116 -14.85 16.56 -4.85
C ARG A 116 -15.45 16.96 -3.50
N ARG A 117 -15.05 16.28 -2.41
CA ARG A 117 -15.51 16.59 -1.04
C ARG A 117 -14.94 17.90 -0.48
N SER A 118 -13.86 18.40 -1.04
CA SER A 118 -13.35 19.75 -0.73
C SER A 118 -14.08 20.86 -1.50
N GLY A 119 -15.10 20.50 -2.30
CA GLY A 119 -15.86 21.46 -3.11
C GLY A 119 -15.07 22.05 -4.27
N LYS A 120 -13.97 21.42 -4.65
CA LYS A 120 -13.10 21.84 -5.78
C LYS A 120 -13.47 21.08 -7.06
N PRO A 121 -13.16 21.65 -8.24
CA PRO A 121 -13.41 20.98 -9.51
C PRO A 121 -12.50 19.77 -9.67
N LEU A 122 -12.99 18.71 -10.32
CA LEU A 122 -12.19 17.50 -10.57
C LEU A 122 -10.99 17.75 -11.49
N THR A 123 -11.01 18.84 -12.25
CA THR A 123 -9.85 19.31 -13.05
C THR A 123 -8.65 19.73 -12.20
N ASP A 124 -8.82 19.89 -10.89
CA ASP A 124 -7.70 20.10 -9.97
C ASP A 124 -6.88 18.82 -9.72
N VAL A 125 -7.45 17.65 -10.00
CA VAL A 125 -6.71 16.40 -10.00
C VAL A 125 -5.96 16.25 -11.32
N VAL A 126 -4.66 16.00 -11.27
CA VAL A 126 -3.84 15.77 -12.46
C VAL A 126 -3.40 14.31 -12.51
N GLY A 127 -3.85 13.60 -13.53
CA GLY A 127 -3.41 12.24 -13.84
C GLY A 127 -2.34 12.28 -14.94
N ILE A 128 -1.22 11.59 -14.73
CA ILE A 128 -0.15 11.51 -15.73
C ILE A 128 0.11 10.06 -16.10
N THR A 129 -0.03 9.73 -17.38
CA THR A 129 0.43 8.43 -17.90
C THR A 129 1.81 8.60 -18.55
N MET A 130 2.71 7.68 -18.24
CA MET A 130 4.12 7.76 -18.65
C MET A 130 4.54 6.48 -19.38
N PRO A 131 4.17 6.32 -20.65
CA PRO A 131 4.53 5.14 -21.42
C PRO A 131 6.05 5.00 -21.57
N CYS A 132 6.52 3.74 -21.40
CA CYS A 132 7.90 3.32 -21.55
C CYS A 132 7.97 1.89 -22.07
N PHE A 133 9.10 1.24 -21.93
CA PHE A 133 9.25 -0.20 -22.26
C PHE A 133 8.22 -1.04 -21.49
N GLY A 134 7.62 -2.02 -22.15
CA GLY A 134 6.67 -2.93 -21.51
C GLY A 134 5.27 -2.36 -21.22
N THR A 135 4.97 -1.12 -21.59
CA THR A 135 3.61 -0.59 -21.49
C THR A 135 2.69 -1.32 -22.48
N THR A 136 1.72 -2.08 -21.97
CA THR A 136 0.76 -2.81 -22.82
C THR A 136 -0.35 -1.87 -23.30
N GLY A 137 -0.84 -2.08 -24.53
CA GLY A 137 -1.93 -1.28 -25.06
C GLY A 137 -3.21 -1.33 -24.20
N ARG A 138 -3.46 -2.44 -23.50
CA ARG A 138 -4.62 -2.58 -22.62
C ARG A 138 -4.55 -1.69 -21.40
N THR A 139 -3.45 -1.71 -20.65
CA THR A 139 -3.28 -0.89 -19.44
C THR A 139 -3.22 0.58 -19.78
N TYR A 140 -2.55 0.94 -20.86
CA TYR A 140 -2.53 2.29 -21.40
C TYR A 140 -3.94 2.81 -21.73
N ASN A 141 -4.71 2.07 -22.55
CA ASN A 141 -6.06 2.48 -22.90
C ASN A 141 -6.99 2.57 -21.68
N ASN A 142 -6.81 1.70 -20.68
CA ASN A 142 -7.58 1.76 -19.44
C ASN A 142 -7.27 3.03 -18.64
N SER A 143 -6.00 3.44 -18.57
CA SER A 143 -5.62 4.67 -17.85
C SER A 143 -6.24 5.91 -18.48
N LEU A 144 -6.18 6.04 -19.81
CA LEU A 144 -6.80 7.17 -20.51
C LEU A 144 -8.30 7.23 -20.34
N LYS A 145 -8.99 6.11 -20.59
CA LYS A 145 -10.46 6.02 -20.41
C LYS A 145 -10.90 6.32 -18.99
N LEU A 146 -10.13 5.91 -17.99
CA LEU A 146 -10.44 6.19 -16.60
C LEU A 146 -10.34 7.69 -16.30
N MET A 147 -9.25 8.33 -16.68
CA MET A 147 -9.03 9.75 -16.47
C MET A 147 -10.08 10.61 -17.18
N GLU A 148 -10.39 10.27 -18.43
CA GLU A 148 -11.44 10.92 -19.23
C GLU A 148 -12.82 10.80 -18.57
N LYS A 149 -13.21 9.57 -18.16
CA LYS A 149 -14.51 9.34 -17.50
C LYS A 149 -14.66 10.03 -16.16
N LEU A 150 -13.57 10.22 -15.43
CA LEU A 150 -13.56 10.94 -14.17
C LEU A 150 -13.61 12.47 -14.37
N GLY A 151 -13.29 12.97 -15.56
CA GLY A 151 -13.23 14.41 -15.84
C GLY A 151 -12.06 15.11 -15.14
N VAL A 152 -10.97 14.39 -14.87
CA VAL A 152 -9.74 14.95 -14.31
C VAL A 152 -8.87 15.53 -15.41
N THR A 153 -7.99 16.46 -15.07
CA THR A 153 -6.92 16.89 -15.99
C THR A 153 -5.97 15.72 -16.21
N TYR A 154 -5.68 15.38 -17.47
CA TYR A 154 -4.73 14.31 -17.75
C TYR A 154 -3.69 14.68 -18.79
N LEU A 155 -2.53 14.08 -18.63
CA LEU A 155 -1.36 14.29 -19.51
C LEU A 155 -0.73 12.94 -19.87
N GLU A 156 -0.15 12.90 -21.04
CA GLU A 156 0.75 11.84 -21.46
C GLU A 156 2.17 12.38 -21.57
N ILE A 157 3.10 11.79 -20.82
CA ILE A 157 4.50 12.16 -20.84
C ILE A 157 5.32 10.89 -21.13
N PRO A 158 5.70 10.63 -22.40
CA PRO A 158 6.54 9.49 -22.73
C PRO A 158 7.94 9.67 -22.12
N ILE A 159 8.38 8.69 -21.32
CA ILE A 159 9.67 8.75 -20.63
C ILE A 159 10.78 7.94 -21.32
N LYS A 160 10.47 7.28 -22.41
CA LYS A 160 11.38 6.33 -23.06
C LYS A 160 12.71 6.98 -23.44
N SER A 161 12.69 8.16 -24.03
CA SER A 161 13.90 8.86 -24.47
C SER A 161 14.81 9.26 -23.31
N ALA A 162 14.23 9.69 -22.18
CA ALA A 162 14.98 10.04 -20.98
C ALA A 162 15.66 8.81 -20.38
N VAL A 163 14.91 7.68 -20.29
CA VAL A 163 15.45 6.40 -19.80
C VAL A 163 16.56 5.87 -20.72
N GLU A 164 16.38 5.96 -22.05
CA GLU A 164 17.42 5.56 -23.01
C GLU A 164 18.67 6.43 -22.91
N GLN A 165 18.52 7.72 -22.64
CA GLN A 165 19.66 8.59 -22.37
C GLN A 165 20.37 8.17 -21.10
N HIS A 166 19.62 7.95 -20.02
CA HIS A 166 20.19 7.47 -18.76
C HIS A 166 20.94 6.15 -18.91
N PHE A 167 20.41 5.20 -19.71
CA PHE A 167 21.11 3.94 -20.00
C PHE A 167 22.46 4.17 -20.68
N ARG A 168 22.52 5.09 -21.67
CA ARG A 168 23.79 5.49 -22.31
C ARG A 168 24.79 6.07 -21.31
N ASP A 169 24.32 6.96 -20.44
CA ASP A 169 25.16 7.65 -19.46
C ASP A 169 25.81 6.70 -18.44
N ILE A 170 25.09 5.63 -18.03
CA ILE A 170 25.58 4.65 -17.07
C ILE A 170 26.15 3.38 -17.70
N GLY A 171 26.16 3.26 -19.04
CA GLY A 171 26.63 2.08 -19.74
C GLY A 171 25.72 0.84 -19.56
N GLN A 172 24.42 1.02 -19.32
CA GLN A 172 23.44 -0.08 -19.24
C GLN A 172 23.07 -0.57 -20.65
N ASP A 173 23.13 -1.87 -20.85
CA ASP A 173 22.62 -2.51 -22.06
C ASP A 173 21.08 -2.50 -22.08
N PRO A 174 20.42 -1.85 -23.05
CA PRO A 174 18.95 -1.80 -23.13
C PRO A 174 18.29 -3.16 -23.36
N ALA A 175 19.03 -4.16 -23.84
CA ALA A 175 18.54 -5.53 -24.03
C ALA A 175 18.56 -6.36 -22.74
N LYS A 176 19.21 -5.88 -21.69
CA LYS A 176 19.31 -6.56 -20.40
C LYS A 176 18.21 -6.11 -19.44
N TYR A 177 17.17 -6.92 -19.32
CA TYR A 177 16.02 -6.69 -18.44
C TYR A 177 16.33 -7.10 -17.00
N ASP A 178 17.19 -6.32 -16.33
CA ASP A 178 17.59 -6.52 -14.94
C ASP A 178 17.00 -5.46 -14.01
N LEU A 179 17.43 -5.51 -12.74
CA LEU A 179 16.98 -4.56 -11.71
C LEU A 179 17.30 -3.09 -12.09
N THR A 180 18.40 -2.84 -12.78
CA THR A 180 18.79 -1.50 -13.25
C THR A 180 17.82 -1.00 -14.30
N PHE A 181 17.43 -1.87 -15.25
CA PHE A 181 16.45 -1.57 -16.27
C PHE A 181 15.10 -1.16 -15.68
N GLU A 182 14.59 -1.92 -14.70
CA GLU A 182 13.31 -1.63 -14.04
C GLU A 182 13.37 -0.37 -13.19
N ASN A 183 14.41 -0.25 -12.37
CA ASN A 183 14.56 0.87 -11.43
C ASN A 183 14.78 2.21 -12.13
N SER A 184 15.46 2.23 -13.27
CA SER A 184 15.67 3.48 -14.03
C SER A 184 14.34 4.04 -14.52
N GLN A 185 13.44 3.19 -15.02
CA GLN A 185 12.11 3.60 -15.42
C GLN A 185 11.26 4.08 -14.23
N ALA A 186 11.37 3.40 -13.07
CA ALA A 186 10.64 3.78 -11.88
C ALA A 186 11.08 5.15 -11.34
N ARG A 187 12.39 5.41 -11.33
CA ARG A 187 12.96 6.72 -10.90
C ARG A 187 12.57 7.84 -11.84
N GLU A 188 12.61 7.61 -13.14
CA GLU A 188 12.20 8.62 -14.13
C GLU A 188 10.73 9.00 -13.95
N ARG A 189 9.85 8.04 -13.72
CA ARG A 189 8.43 8.31 -13.40
C ARG A 189 8.29 9.17 -12.15
N THR A 190 9.07 8.84 -11.11
CA THR A 190 9.03 9.61 -9.85
C THR A 190 9.51 11.03 -10.06
N GLN A 191 10.61 11.22 -10.78
CA GLN A 191 11.15 12.54 -11.10
C GLN A 191 10.12 13.40 -11.85
N VAL A 192 9.54 12.88 -12.91
CA VAL A 192 8.53 13.59 -13.71
C VAL A 192 7.33 14.01 -12.84
N LEU A 193 6.84 13.09 -11.97
CA LEU A 193 5.70 13.39 -11.09
C LEU A 193 6.04 14.50 -10.08
N MET A 194 7.21 14.44 -9.46
CA MET A 194 7.63 15.43 -8.45
C MET A 194 7.86 16.80 -9.08
N ASP A 195 8.55 16.84 -10.22
CA ASP A 195 8.84 18.09 -10.91
C ASP A 195 7.55 18.74 -11.45
N TYR A 196 6.64 17.92 -11.99
CA TYR A 196 5.34 18.42 -12.42
C TYR A 196 4.49 18.92 -11.27
N ALA A 197 4.50 18.21 -10.13
CA ALA A 197 3.78 18.65 -8.93
C ALA A 197 4.32 19.98 -8.38
N GLY A 198 5.63 20.22 -8.50
CA GLY A 198 6.24 21.51 -8.16
C GLY A 198 5.88 22.65 -9.09
N LYS A 199 5.44 22.34 -10.32
CA LYS A 199 5.05 23.31 -11.34
C LYS A 199 3.61 23.84 -11.18
N VAL A 200 2.70 23.04 -10.62
CA VAL A 200 1.24 23.26 -10.56
C VAL A 200 0.74 23.47 -9.14
#